data_d327f1b059ff1eb0aa8cefe833573c33
#
_entry.id   d327f1b059ff1eb0aa8cefe833573c33
#
_cell.length_a   1.000
_cell.length_b   1.000
_cell.length_c   1.000
_cell.angle_alpha   90.00
_cell.angle_beta   90.00
_cell.angle_gamma   90.00
#
_symmetry.space_group_name_H-M   'P 1'
#
loop_
_entity.id
_entity.type
_entity.pdbx_description
1 polymer ?
#
loop_
_entity_poly.entity_id
_entity_poly.type
_entity_poly.pdbx_seq_one_letter_code
_entity_poly.pdbx_strand_id
1 'polypeptide(L)'
;MLLVGITDGDTTAEADLLAKKVAQMRVFEDAEGKMNLGLKDVDGVSLSISQFTLYADCKKGNRPSFIRAARPEVAEPLYDYFNHVLRTQYSLHVETGRFGADMKVDFLNDGPVTIILDSAEL
;
A
#
# COMPACT_ATOMS: atom_id res chain seq x y z
N MET A 1 7.78 -2.18 -2.40
CA MET A 1 6.57 -3.03 -2.24
C MET A 1 5.53 -2.27 -1.43
N LEU A 2 4.26 -2.37 -1.82
CA LEU A 2 3.12 -1.80 -1.08
C LEU A 2 2.28 -2.95 -0.53
N LEU A 3 1.98 -2.90 0.76
CA LEU A 3 0.96 -3.74 1.37
C LEU A 3 -0.26 -2.86 1.63
N VAL A 4 -1.41 -3.22 1.07
CA VAL A 4 -2.60 -2.38 1.06
C VAL A 4 -3.71 -3.03 1.86
N GLY A 5 -4.12 -2.36 2.94
CA GLY A 5 -5.26 -2.77 3.77
C GLY A 5 -6.40 -1.79 3.63
N ILE A 6 -7.63 -2.30 3.67
CA ILE A 6 -8.86 -1.51 3.53
C ILE A 6 -9.76 -1.85 4.71
N THR A 7 -10.32 -0.83 5.35
CA THR A 7 -11.26 -0.98 6.45
C THR A 7 -12.65 -0.50 6.04
N ASP A 8 -13.64 -0.86 6.84
CA ASP A 8 -15.00 -0.37 6.63
C ASP A 8 -15.06 1.15 6.71
N GLY A 9 -15.81 1.75 5.81
CA GLY A 9 -15.91 3.20 5.70
C GLY A 9 -14.91 3.85 4.75
N ASP A 10 -13.88 3.12 4.30
CA ASP A 10 -12.98 3.63 3.27
C ASP A 10 -13.72 3.84 1.96
N THR A 11 -13.36 4.93 1.27
CA THR A 11 -13.93 5.31 -0.02
C THR A 11 -12.81 5.64 -1.00
N THR A 12 -13.19 6.06 -2.20
CA THR A 12 -12.20 6.53 -3.19
C THR A 12 -11.40 7.73 -2.67
N ALA A 13 -11.93 8.50 -1.72
CA ALA A 13 -11.21 9.62 -1.12
C ALA A 13 -9.94 9.15 -0.39
N GLU A 14 -10.04 8.09 0.39
CA GLU A 14 -8.88 7.52 1.09
C GLU A 14 -7.90 6.90 0.09
N ALA A 15 -8.41 6.22 -0.94
CA ALA A 15 -7.56 5.67 -1.99
C ALA A 15 -6.80 6.76 -2.75
N ASP A 16 -7.47 7.84 -3.10
CA ASP A 16 -6.85 9.00 -3.78
C ASP A 16 -5.75 9.62 -2.90
N LEU A 17 -6.03 9.82 -1.63
CA LEU A 17 -5.08 10.40 -0.68
C LEU A 17 -3.82 9.55 -0.57
N LEU A 18 -3.98 8.24 -0.38
CA LEU A 18 -2.84 7.35 -0.25
C LEU A 18 -2.09 7.16 -1.57
N ALA A 19 -2.78 7.12 -2.70
CA ALA A 19 -2.13 7.05 -4.00
C ALA A 19 -1.23 8.27 -4.23
N LYS A 20 -1.72 9.46 -3.90
CA LYS A 20 -0.93 10.69 -3.97
C LYS A 20 0.32 10.62 -3.08
N LYS A 21 0.14 10.18 -1.83
CA LYS A 21 1.27 10.04 -0.90
C LYS A 21 2.31 9.06 -1.41
N VAL A 22 1.90 7.89 -1.86
CA VAL A 22 2.80 6.88 -2.42
C VAL A 22 3.57 7.43 -3.62
N ALA A 23 2.86 8.09 -4.54
CA ALA A 23 3.47 8.62 -5.77
C ALA A 23 4.49 9.72 -5.50
N GLN A 24 4.27 10.53 -4.47
CA GLN A 24 5.08 11.73 -4.20
C GLN A 24 6.08 11.57 -3.05
N MET A 25 5.98 10.50 -2.28
CA MET A 25 6.85 10.26 -1.13
C MET A 25 8.29 10.06 -1.57
N ARG A 26 9.21 10.76 -0.91
CA ARG A 26 10.62 10.76 -1.25
C ARG A 26 11.39 9.81 -0.34
N VAL A 27 11.36 8.53 -0.69
CA VAL A 27 11.94 7.44 0.13
C VAL A 27 13.21 6.85 -0.46
N PHE A 28 13.65 7.34 -1.62
CA PHE A 28 14.89 6.89 -2.25
C PHE A 28 16.00 7.91 -2.03
N GLU A 29 17.21 7.41 -1.86
CA GLU A 29 18.36 8.24 -1.59
C GLU A 29 18.81 9.00 -2.83
N ASP A 30 19.17 10.27 -2.63
CA ASP A 30 19.84 11.10 -3.64
C ASP A 30 21.35 10.83 -3.65
N ALA A 31 22.09 11.60 -4.46
CA ALA A 31 23.56 11.47 -4.56
C ALA A 31 24.28 11.75 -3.25
N GLU A 32 23.63 12.42 -2.30
CA GLU A 32 24.19 12.73 -0.97
C GLU A 32 23.75 11.74 0.11
N GLY A 33 23.01 10.67 -0.26
CA GLY A 33 22.52 9.66 0.66
C GLY A 33 21.31 10.09 1.48
N LYS A 34 20.60 11.14 1.06
CA LYS A 34 19.40 11.63 1.73
C LYS A 34 18.13 11.13 1.03
N MET A 35 17.11 10.79 1.81
CA MET A 35 15.78 10.44 1.28
C MET A 35 15.13 11.66 0.64
N ASN A 36 15.31 11.81 -0.66
CA ASN A 36 14.91 13.01 -1.38
C ASN A 36 14.30 12.71 -2.75
N LEU A 37 14.31 11.47 -3.18
CA LEU A 37 13.80 11.06 -4.49
C LEU A 37 12.55 10.20 -4.34
N GLY A 38 11.57 10.45 -5.20
CA GLY A 38 10.35 9.65 -5.30
C GLY A 38 10.46 8.56 -6.37
N LEU A 39 9.39 7.77 -6.50
CA LEU A 39 9.33 6.68 -7.47
C LEU A 39 9.63 7.11 -8.89
N LYS A 40 9.11 8.26 -9.32
CA LYS A 40 9.34 8.79 -10.66
C LYS A 40 10.80 9.15 -10.90
N ASP A 41 11.44 9.73 -9.90
CA ASP A 41 12.83 10.19 -10.02
C ASP A 41 13.79 9.03 -10.26
N VAL A 42 13.47 7.85 -9.75
CA VAL A 42 14.32 6.65 -9.87
C VAL A 42 13.79 5.65 -10.89
N ASP A 43 12.74 6.02 -11.64
CA ASP A 43 12.06 5.12 -12.58
C ASP A 43 11.66 3.81 -11.92
N GLY A 44 11.12 3.92 -10.70
CA GLY A 44 10.78 2.77 -9.88
C GLY A 44 9.48 2.09 -10.28
N VAL A 45 9.37 0.83 -9.89
CA VAL A 45 8.17 0.00 -10.07
C VAL A 45 7.57 -0.30 -8.71
N SER A 46 6.24 -0.26 -8.61
CA SER A 46 5.52 -0.66 -7.40
C SER A 46 4.97 -2.07 -7.55
N LEU A 47 5.21 -2.90 -6.55
CA LEU A 47 4.49 -4.17 -6.37
C LEU A 47 3.43 -3.95 -5.30
N SER A 48 2.17 -3.95 -5.71
CA SER A 48 1.02 -3.70 -4.83
C SER A 48 0.33 -5.02 -4.47
N ILE A 49 0.30 -5.33 -3.20
CA ILE A 49 -0.26 -6.57 -2.65
C ILE A 49 -1.39 -6.22 -1.68
N SER A 50 -2.57 -6.80 -1.87
CA SER A 50 -3.65 -6.66 -0.91
C SER A 50 -3.32 -7.42 0.37
N GLN A 51 -3.53 -6.79 1.53
CA GLN A 51 -3.11 -7.34 2.82
C GLN A 51 -4.13 -6.97 3.91
N PHE A 52 -5.23 -7.72 4.02
CA PHE A 52 -6.26 -7.41 5.01
C PHE A 52 -5.76 -7.54 6.45
N THR A 53 -4.73 -8.36 6.67
CA THR A 53 -4.18 -8.59 8.00
C THR A 53 -3.48 -7.36 8.60
N LEU A 54 -3.29 -6.29 7.83
CA LEU A 54 -2.87 -4.99 8.38
C LEU A 54 -3.87 -4.47 9.42
N TYR A 55 -5.15 -4.86 9.31
CA TYR A 55 -6.19 -4.51 10.26
C TYR A 55 -6.39 -5.58 11.35
N ALA A 56 -5.36 -6.35 11.65
CA ALA A 56 -5.40 -7.29 12.77
C ALA A 56 -5.54 -6.56 14.10
N ASP A 57 -6.43 -7.06 14.95
CA ASP A 57 -6.57 -6.64 16.34
C ASP A 57 -6.06 -7.78 17.24
N CYS A 58 -5.01 -7.50 17.98
CA CYS A 58 -4.36 -8.46 18.86
C CYS A 58 -4.50 -8.09 20.34
N LYS A 59 -5.53 -7.29 20.69
CA LYS A 59 -5.68 -6.77 22.04
C LYS A 59 -6.09 -7.85 23.04
N LYS A 60 -6.87 -8.86 22.61
CA LYS A 60 -7.37 -9.92 23.48
C LYS A 60 -6.83 -11.29 23.03
N GLY A 61 -6.14 -11.97 23.95
CA GLY A 61 -5.64 -13.31 23.70
C GLY A 61 -4.59 -13.35 22.59
N ASN A 62 -4.38 -14.54 22.04
CA ASN A 62 -3.31 -14.81 21.11
C ASN A 62 -3.80 -15.06 19.67
N ARG A 63 -5.11 -14.99 19.44
CA ARG A 63 -5.69 -15.13 18.11
C ARG A 63 -6.01 -13.74 17.56
N PRO A 64 -5.37 -13.31 16.47
CA PRO A 64 -5.71 -12.02 15.86
C PRO A 64 -7.17 -12.00 15.39
N SER A 65 -7.85 -10.89 15.60
CA SER A 65 -9.17 -10.62 15.03
C SER A 65 -9.01 -9.74 13.80
N PHE A 66 -9.75 -10.05 12.74
CA PHE A 66 -9.73 -9.27 11.49
C PHE A 66 -11.06 -8.58 11.23
N ILE A 67 -11.86 -8.38 12.27
CA ILE A 67 -13.19 -7.75 12.15
C ILE A 67 -13.12 -6.33 11.58
N ARG A 68 -11.99 -5.64 11.74
CA ARG A 68 -11.78 -4.29 11.21
C ARG A 68 -11.46 -4.26 9.72
N ALA A 69 -11.07 -5.38 9.13
CA ALA A 69 -10.81 -5.45 7.70
C ALA A 69 -12.14 -5.41 6.92
N ALA A 70 -12.20 -4.61 5.87
CA ALA A 70 -13.36 -4.58 4.99
C ALA A 70 -13.53 -5.92 4.29
N ARG A 71 -14.79 -6.28 4.02
CA ARG A 71 -15.11 -7.51 3.28
C ARG A 71 -14.62 -7.41 1.82
N PRO A 72 -14.36 -8.55 1.18
CA PRO A 72 -13.85 -8.55 -0.20
C PRO A 72 -14.71 -7.77 -1.20
N GLU A 73 -16.04 -7.77 -1.02
CA GLU A 73 -16.97 -7.07 -1.92
C GLU A 73 -16.73 -5.56 -1.93
N VAL A 74 -16.18 -5.02 -0.85
CA VAL A 74 -15.82 -3.60 -0.72
C VAL A 74 -14.34 -3.40 -0.98
N ALA A 75 -13.49 -4.27 -0.43
CA ALA A 75 -12.05 -4.09 -0.45
C ALA A 75 -11.45 -4.27 -1.84
N GLU A 76 -11.89 -5.28 -2.61
CA GLU A 76 -11.29 -5.56 -3.91
C GLU A 76 -11.49 -4.43 -4.91
N PRO A 77 -12.71 -3.89 -5.11
CA PRO A 77 -12.89 -2.77 -6.02
C PRO A 77 -12.08 -1.53 -5.62
N LEU A 78 -11.96 -1.27 -4.33
CA LEU A 78 -11.22 -0.11 -3.84
C LEU A 78 -9.71 -0.29 -4.00
N TYR A 79 -9.21 -1.50 -3.77
CA TYR A 79 -7.83 -1.86 -4.05
C TYR A 79 -7.51 -1.70 -5.54
N ASP A 80 -8.38 -2.21 -6.42
CA ASP A 80 -8.22 -2.05 -7.86
C ASP A 80 -8.23 -0.58 -8.28
N TYR A 81 -9.11 0.22 -7.69
CA TYR A 81 -9.18 1.66 -7.92
C TYR A 81 -7.87 2.36 -7.51
N PHE A 82 -7.33 2.04 -6.34
CA PHE A 82 -6.06 2.57 -5.88
C PHE A 82 -4.93 2.30 -6.88
N ASN A 83 -4.81 1.05 -7.35
CA ASN A 83 -3.81 0.69 -8.34
C ASN A 83 -4.03 1.42 -9.67
N HIS A 84 -5.29 1.59 -10.08
CA HIS A 84 -5.65 2.30 -11.29
C HIS A 84 -5.22 3.78 -11.21
N VAL A 85 -5.45 4.43 -10.08
CA VAL A 85 -5.03 5.83 -9.87
C VAL A 85 -3.52 5.97 -9.96
N LEU A 86 -2.77 5.08 -9.35
CA LEU A 86 -1.30 5.09 -9.45
C LEU A 86 -0.84 4.98 -10.91
N ARG A 87 -1.47 4.13 -11.70
CA ARG A 87 -1.12 3.92 -13.11
C ARG A 87 -1.51 5.09 -13.99
N THR A 88 -2.73 5.60 -13.83
CA THR A 88 -3.30 6.58 -14.77
C THR A 88 -3.03 8.02 -14.36
N GLN A 89 -3.19 8.35 -13.09
CA GLN A 89 -3.01 9.73 -12.61
C GLN A 89 -1.55 10.05 -12.37
N TYR A 90 -0.76 9.09 -11.88
CA TYR A 90 0.64 9.31 -11.54
C TYR A 90 1.61 8.62 -12.50
N SER A 91 1.10 7.94 -13.51
CA SER A 91 1.90 7.29 -14.57
C SER A 91 2.97 6.35 -14.00
N LEU A 92 2.65 5.64 -12.92
CA LEU A 92 3.55 4.67 -12.32
C LEU A 92 3.34 3.28 -12.92
N HIS A 93 4.41 2.51 -12.98
CA HIS A 93 4.31 1.09 -13.29
C HIS A 93 3.94 0.36 -12.01
N VAL A 94 2.78 -0.31 -12.01
CA VAL A 94 2.28 -1.06 -10.85
C VAL A 94 2.01 -2.50 -11.26
N GLU A 95 2.72 -3.42 -10.62
CA GLU A 95 2.43 -4.85 -10.69
C GLU A 95 1.63 -5.26 -9.46
N THR A 96 0.80 -6.27 -9.59
CA THR A 96 -0.09 -6.73 -8.53
C THR A 96 0.01 -8.24 -8.35
N GLY A 97 -0.40 -8.71 -7.16
CA GLY A 97 -0.72 -10.11 -6.95
C GLY A 97 -2.18 -10.41 -7.32
N ARG A 98 -2.72 -11.47 -6.74
CA ARG A 98 -4.12 -11.86 -6.90
C ARG A 98 -4.85 -11.63 -5.58
N PHE A 99 -5.89 -10.80 -5.60
CA PHE A 99 -6.68 -10.48 -4.42
C PHE A 99 -7.25 -11.75 -3.77
N GLY A 100 -7.07 -11.88 -2.47
CA GLY A 100 -7.61 -13.00 -1.68
C GLY A 100 -6.88 -14.33 -1.83
N ALA A 101 -5.87 -14.42 -2.67
CA ALA A 101 -5.10 -15.65 -2.84
C ALA A 101 -4.01 -15.81 -1.79
N ASP A 102 -3.59 -17.05 -1.57
CA ASP A 102 -2.34 -17.30 -0.85
C ASP A 102 -1.19 -16.93 -1.76
N MET A 103 -0.40 -15.95 -1.34
CA MET A 103 0.72 -15.44 -2.12
C MET A 103 2.03 -15.62 -1.37
N LYS A 104 3.06 -16.02 -2.09
CA LYS A 104 4.41 -16.04 -1.57
C LYS A 104 5.16 -14.87 -2.18
N VAL A 105 5.57 -13.96 -1.31
CA VAL A 105 6.21 -12.72 -1.74
C VAL A 105 7.68 -12.77 -1.35
N ASP A 106 8.53 -12.76 -2.36
CA ASP A 106 9.98 -12.78 -2.17
C ASP A 106 10.55 -11.44 -2.65
N PHE A 107 11.16 -10.70 -1.75
CA PHE A 107 11.78 -9.42 -2.08
C PHE A 107 12.87 -9.08 -1.07
N LEU A 108 13.81 -8.24 -1.50
CA LEU A 108 14.86 -7.71 -0.62
C LEU A 108 14.44 -6.32 -0.13
N ASN A 109 14.30 -6.17 1.18
CA ASN A 109 14.08 -4.86 1.80
C ASN A 109 15.43 -4.22 2.10
N ASP A 110 15.92 -3.46 1.12
CA ASP A 110 17.25 -2.85 1.17
C ASP A 110 17.20 -1.57 2.02
N GLY A 111 18.05 -1.57 3.02
CA GLY A 111 18.12 -0.49 4.01
C GLY A 111 18.13 -1.06 5.43
N PRO A 112 17.12 -1.72 6.03
CA PRO A 112 15.75 -1.74 5.52
C PRO A 112 15.01 -0.42 5.75
N VAL A 113 13.98 -0.17 4.94
CA VAL A 113 13.10 1.00 5.09
C VAL A 113 11.66 0.52 5.00
N THR A 114 10.88 0.82 6.04
CA THR A 114 9.45 0.49 6.08
C THR A 114 8.71 1.69 6.64
N ILE A 115 7.71 2.15 5.89
CA ILE A 115 6.91 3.32 6.26
C ILE A 115 5.44 2.91 6.26
N ILE A 116 4.74 3.29 7.31
CA ILE A 116 3.31 3.03 7.47
C ILE A 116 2.56 4.33 7.16
N LEU A 117 1.60 4.24 6.23
CA LEU A 117 0.68 5.33 5.93
C LEU A 117 -0.72 4.91 6.34
N ASP A 118 -1.34 5.70 7.19
CA ASP A 118 -2.73 5.51 7.60
C ASP A 118 -3.50 6.77 7.21
N SER A 119 -4.52 6.60 6.35
CA SER A 119 -5.34 7.72 5.88
C SER A 119 -6.03 8.48 7.01
N ALA A 120 -6.31 7.81 8.12
CA ALA A 120 -6.91 8.44 9.30
C ALA A 120 -5.97 9.43 10.00
N GLU A 121 -4.67 9.36 9.73
CA GLU A 121 -3.64 10.21 10.34
C GLU A 121 -3.06 11.24 9.37
N LEU A 122 -3.62 11.32 8.17
CA LEU A 122 -3.10 12.21 7.12
C LEU A 122 -4.02 13.41 6.86
#